data_fe9f30be967d262e14c293080cf81fcf
#
_entry.id   fe9f30be967d262e14c293080cf81fcf
#
_cell.length_a   1.000
_cell.length_b   1.000
_cell.length_c   1.000
_cell.angle_alpha   90.00
_cell.angle_beta   90.00
_cell.angle_gamma   90.00
#
_symmetry.space_group_name_H-M   'P 1'
#
loop_
_entity.id
_entity.type
_entity.pdbx_description
1 polymer ?
#
loop_
_entity_poly.entity_id
_entity_poly.type
_entity_poly.pdbx_seq_one_letter_code
_entity_poly.pdbx_strand_id
1 'polypeptide(L)'
;IVTVTNEGNAELTQILPDTHIVIASLEKVVPTLEDATTILRVLARSATGQDMSVYTTFCTGPKRAQDLDGPEDFHVVLLDNGRTKMLGTEFHDMLRCIRCGACLNHCPIYKAVGGHAYGWVYSGPMGAVLIPNLIGLDEAHHLPNASTLCGKCEEVCPMRIPLPRMLRSWR
;
A
#
# COMPACT_ATOMS: atom_id res chain seq x y z
N ILE A 1 -8.41 -11.42 6.91
CA ILE A 1 -8.27 -10.19 6.13
C ILE A 1 -8.71 -9.02 6.97
N VAL A 2 -7.89 -7.95 6.98
CA VAL A 2 -8.25 -6.70 7.65
C VAL A 2 -8.31 -5.59 6.61
N THR A 3 -9.44 -4.91 6.56
CA THR A 3 -9.68 -3.79 5.65
C THR A 3 -9.98 -2.53 6.45
N VAL A 4 -9.37 -1.41 6.07
CA VAL A 4 -9.57 -0.11 6.73
C VAL A 4 -10.01 0.94 5.73
N THR A 5 -11.03 1.70 6.10
CA THR A 5 -11.51 2.87 5.33
C THR A 5 -12.02 3.95 6.28
N ASN A 6 -12.21 5.16 5.74
CA ASN A 6 -12.94 6.23 6.44
C ASN A 6 -14.39 6.37 5.93
N GLU A 7 -14.73 5.74 4.81
CA GLU A 7 -16.01 5.88 4.12
C GLU A 7 -16.97 4.70 4.33
N GLY A 8 -16.53 3.57 4.89
CA GLY A 8 -17.33 2.37 5.09
C GLY A 8 -17.67 1.58 3.82
N ASN A 9 -17.16 1.99 2.67
CA ASN A 9 -17.46 1.36 1.38
C ASN A 9 -16.88 -0.06 1.25
N ALA A 10 -15.75 -0.35 1.89
CA ALA A 10 -15.17 -1.68 1.88
C ALA A 10 -16.02 -2.72 2.63
N GLU A 11 -16.76 -2.31 3.64
CA GLU A 11 -17.68 -3.17 4.37
C GLU A 11 -18.82 -3.65 3.47
N LEU A 12 -19.40 -2.76 2.66
CA LEU A 12 -20.45 -3.10 1.71
C LEU A 12 -20.00 -4.18 0.70
N THR A 13 -18.73 -4.18 0.30
CA THR A 13 -18.19 -5.20 -0.61
C THR A 13 -18.08 -6.60 0.02
N GLN A 14 -18.16 -6.68 1.36
CA GLN A 14 -18.10 -7.93 2.10
C GLN A 14 -19.49 -8.44 2.49
N ILE A 15 -20.46 -7.54 2.66
CA ILE A 15 -21.81 -7.88 3.16
C ILE A 15 -22.76 -8.24 2.00
N LEU A 16 -22.70 -7.47 0.90
CA LEU A 16 -23.73 -7.54 -0.14
C LEU A 16 -23.57 -8.69 -1.14
N PRO A 17 -22.35 -9.07 -1.60
CA PRO A 17 -22.22 -10.08 -2.64
C PRO A 17 -22.26 -11.50 -2.10
N ASP A 18 -22.74 -12.44 -2.92
CA ASP A 18 -22.67 -13.87 -2.59
C ASP A 18 -21.23 -14.40 -2.66
N THR A 19 -20.42 -13.86 -3.56
CA THR A 19 -18.99 -14.22 -3.70
C THR A 19 -18.11 -13.02 -3.43
N HIS A 20 -17.18 -13.15 -2.48
CA HIS A 20 -16.19 -12.13 -2.15
C HIS A 20 -14.77 -12.60 -2.53
N ILE A 21 -14.12 -11.85 -3.41
CA ILE A 21 -12.75 -12.14 -3.86
C ILE A 21 -11.82 -11.02 -3.39
N VAL A 22 -10.90 -11.36 -2.50
CA VAL A 22 -9.87 -10.44 -2.00
C VAL A 22 -8.60 -10.60 -2.82
N ILE A 23 -8.12 -9.52 -3.43
CA ILE A 23 -6.80 -9.48 -4.06
C ILE A 23 -5.86 -8.73 -3.16
N ALA A 24 -4.89 -9.42 -2.58
CA ALA A 24 -3.89 -8.84 -1.68
C ALA A 24 -2.48 -9.09 -2.20
N SER A 25 -1.64 -8.07 -2.21
CA SER A 25 -0.24 -8.26 -2.58
C SER A 25 0.54 -8.94 -1.47
N LEU A 26 1.51 -9.78 -1.85
CA LEU A 26 2.26 -10.65 -0.94
C LEU A 26 2.88 -9.91 0.25
N GLU A 27 3.36 -8.69 0.03
CA GLU A 27 3.98 -7.87 1.06
C GLU A 27 3.00 -7.35 2.13
N LYS A 28 1.70 -7.66 2.01
CA LYS A 28 0.67 -7.30 3.00
C LYS A 28 0.36 -8.42 3.98
N VAL A 29 0.92 -9.60 3.77
CA VAL A 29 0.78 -10.71 4.72
C VAL A 29 1.63 -10.44 5.96
N VAL A 30 1.00 -10.54 7.12
CA VAL A 30 1.66 -10.38 8.42
C VAL A 30 1.47 -11.63 9.26
N PRO A 31 2.43 -11.99 10.14
CA PRO A 31 2.39 -13.28 10.84
C PRO A 31 1.36 -13.33 11.97
N THR A 32 1.07 -12.20 12.62
CA THR A 32 0.18 -12.17 13.80
C THR A 32 -0.84 -11.05 13.73
N LEU A 33 -1.89 -11.16 14.54
CA LEU A 33 -2.89 -10.11 14.69
C LEU A 33 -2.31 -8.88 15.41
N GLU A 34 -1.36 -9.05 16.30
CA GLU A 34 -0.64 -7.99 16.98
C GLU A 34 0.16 -7.14 15.97
N ASP A 35 0.80 -7.78 15.01
CA ASP A 35 1.49 -7.08 13.91
C ASP A 35 0.49 -6.29 13.07
N ALA A 36 -0.65 -6.89 12.73
CA ALA A 36 -1.71 -6.22 12.00
C ALA A 36 -2.21 -4.97 12.76
N THR A 37 -2.51 -5.09 14.06
CA THR A 37 -2.99 -3.95 14.87
C THR A 37 -1.95 -2.86 15.01
N THR A 38 -0.67 -3.21 15.13
CA THR A 38 0.44 -2.25 15.14
C THR A 38 0.50 -1.47 13.83
N ILE A 39 0.42 -2.16 12.70
CA ILE A 39 0.38 -1.53 11.36
C ILE A 39 -0.82 -0.60 11.23
N LEU A 40 -2.02 -1.00 11.67
CA LEU A 40 -3.23 -0.19 11.60
C LEU A 40 -3.08 1.15 12.35
N ARG A 41 -2.51 1.12 13.54
CA ARG A 41 -2.26 2.33 14.35
C ARG A 41 -1.25 3.26 13.67
N VAL A 42 -0.16 2.71 13.13
CA VAL A 42 0.86 3.48 12.40
C VAL A 42 0.28 4.04 11.11
N LEU A 43 -0.53 3.25 10.39
CA LEU A 43 -1.16 3.64 9.14
C LEU A 43 -2.06 4.86 9.32
N ALA A 44 -3.02 4.81 10.23
CA ALA A 44 -3.98 5.88 10.47
C ALA A 44 -3.29 7.19 10.86
N ARG A 45 -2.33 7.14 11.78
CA ARG A 45 -1.54 8.31 12.22
C ARG A 45 -0.72 8.92 11.10
N SER A 46 -0.07 8.08 10.28
CA SER A 46 0.80 8.56 9.21
C SER A 46 0.03 9.07 7.99
N ALA A 47 -1.19 8.57 7.76
CA ALA A 47 -2.04 8.99 6.65
C ALA A 47 -2.77 10.31 6.94
N THR A 48 -3.45 10.39 8.07
CA THR A 48 -4.42 11.46 8.37
C THR A 48 -4.27 12.06 9.77
N GLY A 49 -3.35 11.57 10.59
CA GLY A 49 -3.18 11.98 11.99
C GLY A 49 -4.20 11.39 12.97
N GLN A 50 -5.04 10.47 12.52
CA GLN A 50 -6.03 9.78 13.35
C GLN A 50 -5.36 8.71 14.22
N ASP A 51 -5.91 8.44 15.40
CA ASP A 51 -5.46 7.32 16.24
C ASP A 51 -5.84 5.97 15.66
N MET A 52 -7.02 5.89 15.00
CA MET A 52 -7.52 4.74 14.26
C MET A 52 -8.33 5.22 13.04
N SER A 53 -8.44 4.36 12.03
CA SER A 53 -9.39 4.57 10.93
C SER A 53 -10.83 4.47 11.44
N VAL A 54 -11.76 5.13 10.77
CA VAL A 54 -13.19 5.14 11.17
C VAL A 54 -13.78 3.73 11.11
N TYR A 55 -13.49 3.00 10.03
CA TYR A 55 -13.92 1.62 9.85
C TYR A 55 -12.72 0.70 9.80
N THR A 56 -12.76 -0.35 10.61
CA THR A 56 -11.78 -1.46 10.58
C THR A 56 -12.58 -2.76 10.58
N THR A 57 -12.59 -3.43 9.45
CA THR A 57 -13.39 -4.62 9.22
C THR A 57 -12.51 -5.86 9.18
N PHE A 58 -12.88 -6.88 9.94
CA PHE A 58 -12.21 -8.18 9.98
C PHE A 58 -13.06 -9.20 9.25
N CYS A 59 -12.51 -9.83 8.20
CA CYS A 59 -13.16 -10.89 7.46
C CYS A 59 -12.38 -12.20 7.66
N THR A 60 -13.09 -13.24 8.10
CA THR A 60 -12.48 -14.54 8.44
C THR A 60 -12.84 -15.65 7.47
N GLY A 61 -13.63 -15.36 6.44
CA GLY A 61 -14.06 -16.35 5.44
C GLY A 61 -15.53 -16.21 5.08
N PRO A 62 -16.16 -17.25 4.54
CA PRO A 62 -17.58 -17.26 4.19
C PRO A 62 -18.45 -17.19 5.44
N LYS A 63 -19.69 -16.74 5.29
CA LYS A 63 -20.67 -16.68 6.38
C LYS A 63 -20.95 -18.08 6.95
N ARG A 64 -21.21 -18.11 8.25
CA ARG A 64 -21.62 -19.32 8.96
C ARG A 64 -23.16 -19.39 9.01
N ALA A 65 -23.70 -20.54 9.35
CA ALA A 65 -25.15 -20.74 9.40
C ALA A 65 -25.92 -19.77 10.36
N GLN A 66 -25.23 -19.23 11.37
CA GLN A 66 -25.79 -18.27 12.32
C GLN A 66 -25.54 -16.81 11.97
N ASP A 67 -24.72 -16.52 10.94
CA ASP A 67 -24.43 -15.16 10.52
C ASP A 67 -25.60 -14.61 9.69
N LEU A 68 -25.97 -13.37 9.94
CA LEU A 68 -27.10 -12.72 9.26
C LEU A 68 -26.76 -12.30 7.84
N ASP A 69 -25.51 -11.98 7.59
CA ASP A 69 -24.99 -11.46 6.31
C ASP A 69 -23.59 -12.00 6.03
N GLY A 70 -23.04 -11.64 4.87
CA GLY A 70 -21.72 -12.06 4.41
C GLY A 70 -21.78 -12.98 3.18
N PRO A 71 -20.65 -13.22 2.54
CA PRO A 71 -20.56 -14.00 1.32
C PRO A 71 -20.74 -15.50 1.58
N GLU A 72 -21.37 -16.20 0.64
CA GLU A 72 -21.40 -17.69 0.60
C GLU A 72 -20.01 -18.23 0.26
N ASP A 73 -19.34 -17.60 -0.73
CA ASP A 73 -18.02 -17.97 -1.21
C ASP A 73 -16.99 -16.89 -0.91
N PHE A 74 -15.83 -17.30 -0.38
CA PHE A 74 -14.77 -16.38 -0.02
C PHE A 74 -13.42 -16.86 -0.60
N HIS A 75 -12.79 -16.02 -1.41
CA HIS A 75 -11.52 -16.32 -2.05
C HIS A 75 -10.46 -15.27 -1.75
N VAL A 76 -9.21 -15.72 -1.54
CA VAL A 76 -8.06 -14.84 -1.38
C VAL A 76 -7.04 -15.12 -2.47
N VAL A 77 -6.73 -14.10 -3.29
CA VAL A 77 -5.70 -14.16 -4.32
C VAL A 77 -4.49 -13.38 -3.82
N LEU A 78 -3.38 -14.07 -3.61
CA LEU A 78 -2.10 -13.44 -3.26
C LEU A 78 -1.34 -13.06 -4.54
N LEU A 79 -1.18 -11.74 -4.74
CA LEU A 79 -0.57 -11.17 -5.94
C LEU A 79 0.92 -10.91 -5.73
N ASP A 80 1.78 -11.60 -6.47
CA ASP A 80 3.20 -11.28 -6.54
C ASP A 80 3.49 -10.13 -7.50
N ASN A 81 3.19 -10.29 -8.76
CA ASN A 81 3.46 -9.30 -9.81
C ASN A 81 4.88 -8.69 -9.71
N GLY A 82 5.90 -9.54 -9.57
CA GLY A 82 7.30 -9.13 -9.51
C GLY A 82 7.81 -8.67 -8.14
N ARG A 83 6.99 -8.67 -7.09
CA ARG A 83 7.40 -8.23 -5.75
C ARG A 83 8.48 -9.10 -5.14
N THR A 84 8.41 -10.42 -5.34
CA THR A 84 9.43 -11.34 -4.87
C THR A 84 10.80 -11.10 -5.50
N LYS A 85 10.85 -10.52 -6.71
CA LYS A 85 12.12 -10.13 -7.35
C LYS A 85 12.88 -9.05 -6.60
N MET A 86 12.20 -8.27 -5.76
CA MET A 86 12.85 -7.25 -4.92
C MET A 86 13.56 -7.84 -3.70
N LEU A 87 13.25 -9.10 -3.32
CA LEU A 87 13.88 -9.75 -2.17
C LEU A 87 15.39 -9.89 -2.40
N GLY A 88 16.18 -9.48 -1.40
CA GLY A 88 17.64 -9.54 -1.46
C GLY A 88 18.30 -8.48 -2.36
N THR A 89 17.52 -7.61 -3.01
CA THR A 89 18.07 -6.50 -3.82
C THR A 89 18.10 -5.20 -3.00
N GLU A 90 18.66 -4.15 -3.58
CA GLU A 90 18.64 -2.79 -3.00
C GLU A 90 17.24 -2.20 -2.84
N PHE A 91 16.23 -2.80 -3.48
CA PHE A 91 14.81 -2.42 -3.41
C PHE A 91 14.02 -3.22 -2.37
N HIS A 92 14.66 -4.15 -1.65
CA HIS A 92 14.03 -5.00 -0.64
C HIS A 92 13.16 -4.21 0.35
N ASP A 93 13.69 -3.11 0.86
CA ASP A 93 13.01 -2.29 1.87
C ASP A 93 11.70 -1.66 1.35
N MET A 94 11.48 -1.60 0.03
CA MET A 94 10.21 -1.13 -0.54
C MET A 94 9.03 -2.02 -0.17
N LEU A 95 9.27 -3.30 0.08
CA LEU A 95 8.24 -4.27 0.47
C LEU A 95 7.62 -3.97 1.85
N ARG A 96 8.30 -3.19 2.70
CA ARG A 96 7.75 -2.74 4.00
C ARG A 96 6.70 -1.63 3.88
N CYS A 97 6.42 -1.13 2.67
CA CYS A 97 5.53 0.02 2.48
C CYS A 97 4.08 -0.31 2.89
N ILE A 98 3.54 0.40 3.88
CA ILE A 98 2.15 0.25 4.35
C ILE A 98 1.14 1.12 3.60
N ARG A 99 1.56 1.84 2.55
CA ARG A 99 0.70 2.68 1.71
C ARG A 99 0.04 3.87 2.42
N CYS A 100 0.61 4.37 3.51
CA CYS A 100 0.04 5.49 4.28
C CYS A 100 0.02 6.84 3.54
N GLY A 101 0.79 7.00 2.46
CA GLY A 101 0.82 8.26 1.69
C GLY A 101 1.64 9.39 2.31
N ALA A 102 2.25 9.24 3.48
CA ALA A 102 3.02 10.31 4.13
C ALA A 102 4.11 10.91 3.21
N CYS A 103 4.81 10.07 2.46
CA CYS A 103 5.82 10.52 1.50
C CYS A 103 5.24 11.38 0.36
N LEU A 104 3.99 11.15 -0.05
CA LEU A 104 3.29 11.95 -1.06
C LEU A 104 2.95 13.34 -0.50
N ASN A 105 2.40 13.37 0.71
CA ASN A 105 1.97 14.61 1.37
C ASN A 105 3.12 15.60 1.57
N HIS A 106 4.35 15.12 1.68
CA HIS A 106 5.55 15.95 1.90
C HIS A 106 6.41 16.15 0.65
N CYS A 107 6.04 15.54 -0.47
CA CYS A 107 6.81 15.63 -1.71
C CYS A 107 6.51 16.93 -2.47
N PRO A 108 7.53 17.80 -2.72
CA PRO A 108 7.30 19.04 -3.47
C PRO A 108 6.87 18.77 -4.92
N ILE A 109 7.38 17.71 -5.56
CA ILE A 109 6.98 17.35 -6.93
C ILE A 109 5.52 16.87 -6.93
N TYR A 110 5.14 15.95 -6.03
CA TYR A 110 3.76 15.48 -5.95
C TYR A 110 2.78 16.62 -5.69
N LYS A 111 3.12 17.57 -4.81
CA LYS A 111 2.30 18.75 -4.54
C LYS A 111 2.14 19.67 -5.77
N ALA A 112 3.15 19.73 -6.62
CA ALA A 112 3.13 20.59 -7.79
C ALA A 112 2.33 20.00 -8.95
N VAL A 113 2.44 18.67 -9.20
CA VAL A 113 1.89 18.04 -10.42
C VAL A 113 0.68 17.13 -10.15
N GLY A 114 0.47 16.73 -8.90
CA GLY A 114 -0.60 15.80 -8.53
C GLY A 114 -0.31 14.34 -8.92
N GLY A 115 -1.18 13.42 -8.48
CA GLY A 115 -0.99 11.98 -8.67
C GLY A 115 -1.14 11.53 -10.12
N HIS A 116 -2.07 12.14 -10.88
CA HIS A 116 -2.35 11.76 -12.27
C HIS A 116 -1.15 11.93 -13.21
N ALA A 117 -0.30 12.93 -12.95
CA ALA A 117 0.90 13.16 -13.76
C ALA A 117 1.92 12.01 -13.73
N TYR A 118 1.83 11.10 -12.74
CA TYR A 118 2.68 9.91 -12.66
C TYR A 118 2.24 8.80 -13.61
N GLY A 119 1.03 8.85 -14.16
CA GLY A 119 0.54 7.90 -15.17
C GLY A 119 0.19 6.49 -14.68
N TRP A 120 0.38 6.20 -13.38
CA TRP A 120 0.16 4.87 -12.79
C TRP A 120 -0.62 4.96 -11.48
N VAL A 121 -1.12 3.79 -11.02
CA VAL A 121 -1.87 3.66 -9.76
C VAL A 121 -1.06 4.02 -8.52
N TYR A 122 0.25 3.87 -8.59
CA TYR A 122 1.17 4.25 -7.51
C TYR A 122 1.92 5.51 -7.90
N SER A 123 1.64 6.59 -7.22
CA SER A 123 2.22 7.92 -7.47
C SER A 123 3.21 8.34 -6.38
N GLY A 124 3.84 9.49 -6.57
CA GLY A 124 4.77 10.07 -5.62
C GLY A 124 6.07 9.25 -5.44
N PRO A 125 6.85 9.55 -4.38
CA PRO A 125 8.17 8.92 -4.18
C PRO A 125 8.13 7.39 -4.10
N MET A 126 7.12 6.82 -3.42
CA MET A 126 6.99 5.37 -3.31
C MET A 126 6.64 4.73 -4.64
N GLY A 127 5.75 5.35 -5.43
CA GLY A 127 5.40 4.89 -6.77
C GLY A 127 6.58 4.95 -7.72
N ALA A 128 7.36 6.03 -7.66
CA ALA A 128 8.55 6.21 -8.47
C ALA A 128 9.66 5.17 -8.20
N VAL A 129 9.66 4.54 -7.02
CA VAL A 129 10.55 3.40 -6.72
C VAL A 129 9.92 2.08 -7.13
N LEU A 130 8.62 1.90 -6.86
CA LEU A 130 7.95 0.61 -7.03
C LEU A 130 7.64 0.29 -8.49
N ILE A 131 7.15 1.26 -9.27
CA ILE A 131 6.68 1.02 -10.64
C ILE A 131 7.77 0.45 -11.54
N PRO A 132 9.04 0.96 -11.54
CA PRO A 132 10.10 0.35 -12.33
C PRO A 132 10.37 -1.13 -11.99
N ASN A 133 10.14 -1.55 -10.73
CA ASN A 133 10.23 -2.96 -10.36
C ASN A 133 9.09 -3.82 -10.94
N LEU A 134 7.92 -3.23 -11.21
CA LEU A 134 6.74 -3.95 -11.68
C LEU A 134 6.67 -4.06 -13.21
N ILE A 135 7.05 -3.01 -13.93
CA ILE A 135 6.89 -2.93 -15.39
C ILE A 135 8.20 -2.77 -16.15
N GLY A 136 9.31 -2.59 -15.45
CA GLY A 136 10.64 -2.34 -16.05
C GLY A 136 10.99 -0.87 -16.11
N LEU A 137 12.31 -0.61 -16.12
CA LEU A 137 12.84 0.75 -16.14
C LEU A 137 12.61 1.45 -17.48
N ASP A 138 12.60 0.72 -18.58
CA ASP A 138 12.42 1.28 -19.93
C ASP A 138 11.09 2.05 -20.04
N GLU A 139 10.02 1.49 -19.47
CA GLU A 139 8.69 2.11 -19.45
C GLU A 139 8.56 3.17 -18.36
N ALA A 140 9.29 3.05 -17.25
CA ALA A 140 9.10 3.85 -16.06
C ALA A 140 10.27 4.79 -15.73
N HIS A 141 11.27 4.95 -16.61
CA HIS A 141 12.49 5.72 -16.34
C HIS A 141 12.25 7.19 -15.95
N HIS A 142 11.16 7.78 -16.40
CA HIS A 142 10.79 9.16 -16.08
C HIS A 142 10.40 9.33 -14.61
N LEU A 143 9.87 8.29 -13.93
CA LEU A 143 9.39 8.36 -12.56
C LEU A 143 10.51 8.61 -11.54
N PRO A 144 11.63 7.86 -11.51
CA PRO A 144 12.72 8.15 -10.60
C PRO A 144 13.32 9.56 -10.80
N ASN A 145 13.24 10.07 -12.03
CA ASN A 145 13.73 11.42 -12.37
C ASN A 145 12.79 12.53 -11.89
N ALA A 146 11.52 12.25 -11.62
CA ALA A 146 10.55 13.18 -11.04
C ALA A 146 10.78 13.36 -9.52
N SER A 147 12.01 13.69 -9.12
CA SER A 147 12.39 13.88 -7.71
C SER A 147 13.50 14.92 -7.56
N THR A 148 13.37 15.78 -6.55
CA THR A 148 14.43 16.72 -6.13
C THR A 148 15.47 16.07 -5.20
N LEU A 149 15.26 14.81 -4.79
CA LEU A 149 16.09 14.09 -3.83
C LEU A 149 16.29 14.81 -2.47
N CYS A 150 15.34 15.64 -2.06
CA CYS A 150 15.42 16.46 -0.83
C CYS A 150 15.41 15.63 0.46
N GLY A 151 15.18 14.31 0.42
CA GLY A 151 15.19 13.43 1.59
C GLY A 151 13.88 13.37 2.38
N LYS A 152 12.95 14.30 2.17
CA LYS A 152 11.73 14.43 3.01
C LYS A 152 10.87 13.17 3.04
N CYS A 153 10.81 12.44 1.93
CA CYS A 153 10.03 11.20 1.84
C CYS A 153 10.57 10.06 2.72
N GLU A 154 11.87 10.03 3.01
CA GLU A 154 12.48 9.09 3.95
C GLU A 154 12.26 9.54 5.40
N GLU A 155 12.45 10.83 5.68
CA GLU A 155 12.27 11.42 7.01
C GLU A 155 10.86 11.17 7.57
N VAL A 156 9.82 11.34 6.74
CA VAL A 156 8.42 11.18 7.17
C VAL A 156 7.90 9.74 7.07
N CYS A 157 8.70 8.82 6.53
CA CYS A 157 8.28 7.44 6.36
C CYS A 157 8.24 6.69 7.69
N PRO A 158 7.07 6.22 8.18
CA PRO A 158 6.99 5.49 9.43
C PRO A 158 7.73 4.15 9.39
N MET A 159 7.89 3.59 8.17
CA MET A 159 8.61 2.33 7.94
C MET A 159 10.09 2.55 7.62
N ARG A 160 10.57 3.80 7.65
CA ARG A 160 11.97 4.18 7.39
C ARG A 160 12.52 3.59 6.08
N ILE A 161 11.73 3.66 5.01
CA ILE A 161 12.16 3.20 3.70
C ILE A 161 13.10 4.24 3.07
N PRO A 162 14.31 3.86 2.65
CA PRO A 162 15.31 4.80 2.12
C PRO A 162 15.01 5.20 0.67
N LEU A 163 13.83 5.82 0.44
CA LEU A 163 13.33 6.18 -0.87
C LEU A 163 14.30 7.01 -1.71
N PRO A 164 15.02 8.03 -1.16
CA PRO A 164 15.98 8.80 -1.97
C PRO A 164 17.16 7.96 -2.47
N ARG A 165 17.62 6.97 -1.68
CA ARG A 165 18.67 6.04 -2.10
C ARG A 165 18.17 5.18 -3.25
N MET A 166 16.98 4.59 -3.12
CA MET A 166 16.38 3.75 -4.15
C MET A 166 16.10 4.52 -5.45
N LEU A 167 15.66 5.79 -5.36
CA LEU A 167 15.47 6.65 -6.52
C LEU A 167 16.79 6.92 -7.26
N ARG A 168 17.91 7.04 -6.54
CA ARG A 168 19.24 7.17 -7.17
C ARG A 168 19.67 5.88 -7.86
N SER A 169 19.37 4.73 -7.29
CA SER A 169 19.71 3.43 -7.89
C SER A 169 19.03 3.19 -9.24
N TRP A 170 17.88 3.85 -9.47
CA TRP A 170 17.18 3.80 -10.76
C TRP A 170 17.71 4.80 -11.80
N ARG A 171 18.55 5.76 -11.43
CA ARG A 171 19.11 6.80 -12.33
C ARG A 171 20.43 6.38 -12.91
#